data_824c1c8c09242c6a271d7f049bd99a52
#
_entry.id   824c1c8c09242c6a271d7f049bd99a52
#
_cell.length_a   1.000
_cell.length_b   1.000
_cell.length_c   1.000
_cell.angle_alpha   90.00
_cell.angle_beta   90.00
_cell.angle_gamma   90.00
#
_symmetry.space_group_name_H-M   'P 1'
#
loop_
_entity.id
_entity.type
_entity.pdbx_description
1 polymer ?
#
loop_
_entity_poly.entity_id
_entity_poly.type
_entity_poly.pdbx_seq_one_letter_code
_entity_poly.pdbx_strand_id
1 'polypeptide(L)'
;GKSTLLNKMTGANSTIGAFQFTTLTVVPGMMDYRGAKIQVLDLPGIIKGASSGKGLGKRILSVARTADLVLLILDVFQPYHEDVLTNELGNIGIRLNQLPPNITIEKASMGGIAIAQQTKLTKITEKHLKDILHLYGLVSARVVVREDITSEQIADHIAGNISYSKAITVLNKIDLVDK
;
A
#
# COMPACT_ATOMS: atom_id res chain seq x y z
N GLY A 1 -19.51 -3.38 -12.87
CA GLY A 1 -18.35 -2.50 -12.80
C GLY A 1 -17.04 -3.28 -12.69
N LYS A 2 -16.51 -3.45 -11.47
CA LYS A 2 -15.17 -4.06 -11.25
C LYS A 2 -15.06 -5.47 -11.83
N SER A 3 -15.97 -6.38 -11.47
CA SER A 3 -15.95 -7.77 -11.98
C SER A 3 -16.26 -7.86 -13.48
N THR A 4 -17.03 -6.92 -14.03
CA THR A 4 -17.26 -6.83 -15.47
C THR A 4 -15.97 -6.47 -16.22
N LEU A 5 -15.19 -5.55 -15.65
CA LEU A 5 -13.86 -5.19 -16.19
C LEU A 5 -12.92 -6.38 -16.15
N LEU A 6 -12.85 -7.08 -15.02
CA LEU A 6 -12.05 -8.29 -14.87
C LEU A 6 -12.39 -9.33 -15.95
N ASN A 7 -13.68 -9.63 -16.12
CA ASN A 7 -14.14 -10.62 -17.11
C ASN A 7 -13.78 -10.20 -18.55
N LYS A 8 -13.81 -8.89 -18.86
CA LYS A 8 -13.38 -8.39 -20.17
C LYS A 8 -11.88 -8.46 -20.39
N MET A 9 -11.09 -8.24 -19.34
CA MET A 9 -9.63 -8.28 -19.41
C MET A 9 -9.10 -9.71 -19.52
N THR A 10 -9.76 -10.67 -18.85
CA THR A 10 -9.24 -12.04 -18.71
C THR A 10 -9.88 -13.04 -19.70
N GLY A 11 -10.81 -12.59 -20.56
CA GLY A 11 -11.63 -13.47 -21.36
C GLY A 11 -12.60 -14.31 -20.52
N ALA A 12 -13.70 -14.78 -21.07
CA ALA A 12 -14.78 -15.47 -20.35
C ALA A 12 -14.39 -16.84 -19.72
N ASN A 13 -13.10 -17.20 -19.70
CA ASN A 13 -12.58 -18.45 -19.15
C ASN A 13 -11.73 -18.23 -17.90
N SER A 14 -12.22 -17.44 -16.92
CA SER A 14 -11.61 -17.48 -15.60
C SER A 14 -11.94 -18.84 -14.96
N THR A 15 -11.06 -19.82 -15.16
CA THR A 15 -11.07 -21.02 -14.33
C THR A 15 -10.91 -20.58 -12.89
N ILE A 16 -11.90 -20.89 -12.07
CA ILE A 16 -11.87 -20.69 -10.62
C ILE A 16 -10.73 -21.55 -10.09
N GLY A 17 -9.53 -21.01 -10.09
CA GLY A 17 -8.37 -21.62 -9.44
C GLY A 17 -8.57 -21.45 -7.94
N ALA A 18 -8.83 -22.55 -7.24
CA ALA A 18 -8.85 -22.58 -5.79
C ALA A 18 -7.44 -22.28 -5.28
N PHE A 19 -7.13 -21.01 -5.01
CA PHE A 19 -6.00 -20.67 -4.18
C PHE A 19 -6.32 -21.11 -2.76
N GLN A 20 -5.49 -22.01 -2.20
CA GLN A 20 -5.63 -22.57 -0.85
C GLN A 20 -5.44 -21.54 0.29
N PHE A 21 -5.44 -20.25 -0.01
CA PHE A 21 -5.36 -19.19 0.97
C PHE A 21 -6.73 -18.57 1.16
N THR A 22 -7.61 -19.30 1.88
CA THR A 22 -8.61 -18.71 2.73
C THR A 22 -9.96 -18.23 2.16
N THR A 23 -10.89 -18.16 3.01
CA THR A 23 -12.20 -17.52 3.15
C THR A 23 -12.44 -16.11 2.57
N LEU A 24 -11.49 -15.49 1.85
CA LEU A 24 -11.73 -14.38 0.93
C LEU A 24 -11.92 -14.98 -0.44
N THR A 25 -13.08 -14.80 -1.04
CA THR A 25 -13.36 -15.18 -2.42
C THR A 25 -12.60 -14.20 -3.35
N VAL A 26 -11.28 -14.37 -3.46
CA VAL A 26 -10.49 -13.69 -4.49
C VAL A 26 -10.74 -14.47 -5.76
N VAL A 27 -11.32 -13.84 -6.76
CA VAL A 27 -11.53 -14.45 -8.07
C VAL A 27 -10.33 -14.14 -8.94
N PRO A 28 -9.45 -15.12 -9.22
CA PRO A 28 -8.34 -14.92 -10.13
C PRO A 28 -8.83 -14.96 -11.58
N GLY A 29 -8.34 -14.04 -12.39
CA GLY A 29 -8.45 -14.10 -13.85
C GLY A 29 -7.06 -14.08 -14.46
N MET A 30 -6.90 -14.66 -15.65
CA MET A 30 -5.63 -14.65 -16.39
C MET A 30 -5.81 -13.80 -17.66
N MET A 31 -5.02 -12.77 -17.81
CA MET A 31 -4.96 -11.93 -19.00
C MET A 31 -3.72 -12.26 -19.80
N ASP A 32 -3.92 -12.54 -21.09
CA ASP A 32 -2.80 -12.70 -22.04
C ASP A 32 -2.56 -11.38 -22.77
N TYR A 33 -1.35 -10.85 -22.67
CA TYR A 33 -0.96 -9.63 -23.33
C TYR A 33 0.42 -9.74 -23.94
N ARG A 34 0.51 -9.68 -25.26
CA ARG A 34 1.78 -9.75 -26.03
C ARG A 34 2.70 -10.90 -25.61
N GLY A 35 2.13 -12.07 -25.35
CA GLY A 35 2.87 -13.26 -24.93
C GLY A 35 3.16 -13.35 -23.42
N ALA A 36 2.84 -12.31 -22.64
CA ALA A 36 2.91 -12.35 -21.19
C ALA A 36 1.58 -12.79 -20.58
N LYS A 37 1.64 -13.61 -19.54
CA LYS A 37 0.48 -14.01 -18.74
C LYS A 37 0.44 -13.17 -17.47
N ILE A 38 -0.60 -12.37 -17.32
CA ILE A 38 -0.80 -11.45 -16.19
C ILE A 38 -1.98 -11.98 -15.37
N GLN A 39 -1.70 -12.32 -14.11
CA GLN A 39 -2.75 -12.70 -13.19
C GLN A 39 -3.42 -11.46 -12.63
N VAL A 40 -4.75 -11.37 -12.74
CA VAL A 40 -5.55 -10.29 -12.20
C VAL A 40 -6.43 -10.85 -11.09
N LEU A 41 -6.36 -10.25 -9.90
CA LEU A 41 -7.10 -10.68 -8.73
C LEU A 41 -8.22 -9.68 -8.42
N ASP A 42 -9.48 -10.13 -8.42
CA ASP A 42 -10.60 -9.31 -7.94
C ASP A 42 -10.69 -9.40 -6.43
N LEU A 43 -10.33 -8.30 -5.76
CA LEU A 43 -10.51 -8.16 -4.33
C LEU A 43 -11.93 -7.65 -4.05
N PRO A 44 -12.61 -8.17 -3.01
CA PRO A 44 -13.89 -7.63 -2.59
C PRO A 44 -13.77 -6.13 -2.32
N GLY A 45 -14.80 -5.38 -2.70
CA GLY A 45 -14.78 -3.91 -2.60
C GLY A 45 -14.40 -3.44 -1.19
N ILE A 46 -13.39 -2.60 -1.11
CA ILE A 46 -13.02 -1.91 0.13
C ILE A 46 -14.06 -0.82 0.33
N ILE A 47 -14.89 -0.99 1.36
CA ILE A 47 -15.88 0.00 1.79
C ILE A 47 -15.29 0.77 2.96
N LYS A 48 -15.68 2.04 3.13
CA LYS A 48 -15.30 2.87 4.27
C LYS A 48 -15.47 2.10 5.59
N GLY A 49 -14.41 2.03 6.40
CA GLY A 49 -14.38 1.25 7.64
C GLY A 49 -13.92 -0.21 7.48
N ALA A 50 -13.49 -0.64 6.30
CA ALA A 50 -12.97 -1.99 6.08
C ALA A 50 -11.67 -2.25 6.86
N SER A 51 -10.89 -1.20 7.14
CA SER A 51 -9.69 -1.25 7.97
C SER A 51 -9.98 -1.60 9.44
N SER A 52 -11.17 -1.30 9.93
CA SER A 52 -11.60 -1.59 11.31
C SER A 52 -12.10 -3.02 11.52
N GLY A 53 -12.37 -3.78 10.45
CA GLY A 53 -12.82 -5.16 10.51
C GLY A 53 -11.69 -6.13 10.89
N LYS A 54 -11.85 -6.86 12.01
CA LYS A 54 -10.89 -7.86 12.48
C LYS A 54 -10.63 -8.93 11.40
N GLY A 55 -9.46 -8.87 10.75
CA GLY A 55 -8.98 -9.88 9.81
C GLY A 55 -9.07 -9.51 8.32
N LEU A 56 -9.99 -8.65 7.88
CA LEU A 56 -10.10 -8.27 6.46
C LEU A 56 -8.88 -7.47 5.98
N GLY A 57 -8.45 -6.47 6.76
CA GLY A 57 -7.28 -5.66 6.44
C GLY A 57 -6.00 -6.49 6.30
N LYS A 58 -5.75 -7.43 7.22
CA LYS A 58 -4.59 -8.34 7.14
C LYS A 58 -4.60 -9.21 5.87
N ARG A 59 -5.78 -9.64 5.43
CA ARG A 59 -5.94 -10.46 4.23
C ARG A 59 -5.72 -9.64 2.96
N ILE A 60 -6.27 -8.42 2.89
CA ILE A 60 -6.03 -7.51 1.77
C ILE A 60 -4.55 -7.17 1.69
N LEU A 61 -3.89 -6.88 2.83
CA LEU A 61 -2.46 -6.60 2.89
C LEU A 61 -1.63 -7.79 2.41
N SER A 62 -1.99 -9.03 2.77
CA SER A 62 -1.27 -10.22 2.32
C SER A 62 -1.32 -10.41 0.80
N VAL A 63 -2.47 -10.13 0.19
CA VAL A 63 -2.61 -10.20 -1.27
C VAL A 63 -1.92 -9.01 -1.95
N ALA A 64 -2.10 -7.80 -1.43
CA ALA A 64 -1.50 -6.59 -2.01
C ALA A 64 0.04 -6.61 -1.98
N ARG A 65 0.65 -7.25 -0.98
CA ARG A 65 2.11 -7.44 -0.90
C ARG A 65 2.68 -8.30 -2.03
N THR A 66 1.88 -9.16 -2.62
CA THR A 66 2.29 -10.02 -3.74
C THR A 66 1.96 -9.41 -5.11
N ALA A 67 1.24 -8.29 -5.13
CA ALA A 67 0.84 -7.63 -6.35
C ALA A 67 1.92 -6.65 -6.85
N ASP A 68 2.27 -6.75 -8.12
CA ASP A 68 3.18 -5.81 -8.78
C ASP A 68 2.49 -4.46 -9.05
N LEU A 69 1.15 -4.47 -9.18
CA LEU A 69 0.35 -3.30 -9.49
C LEU A 69 -1.04 -3.39 -8.84
N VAL A 70 -1.50 -2.29 -8.28
CA VAL A 70 -2.86 -2.12 -7.76
C VAL A 70 -3.69 -1.30 -8.75
N LEU A 71 -4.86 -1.80 -9.13
CA LEU A 71 -5.84 -1.04 -9.92
C LEU A 71 -6.95 -0.53 -9.00
N LEU A 72 -7.05 0.79 -8.84
CA LEU A 72 -8.15 1.45 -8.16
C LEU A 72 -9.27 1.71 -9.18
N ILE A 73 -10.36 0.97 -9.07
CA ILE A 73 -11.50 1.11 -9.99
C ILE A 73 -12.55 2.02 -9.35
N LEU A 74 -12.68 3.22 -9.88
CA LEU A 74 -13.61 4.24 -9.39
C LEU A 74 -14.82 4.37 -10.31
N ASP A 75 -15.96 4.73 -9.74
CA ASP A 75 -17.11 5.19 -10.50
C ASP A 75 -16.89 6.66 -10.88
N VAL A 76 -17.05 7.00 -12.15
CA VAL A 76 -16.85 8.37 -12.65
C VAL A 76 -17.75 9.39 -11.94
N PHE A 77 -18.89 8.98 -11.42
CA PHE A 77 -19.79 9.84 -10.64
C PHE A 77 -19.36 10.03 -9.18
N GLN A 78 -18.34 9.30 -8.72
CA GLN A 78 -17.86 9.32 -7.34
C GLN A 78 -16.32 9.33 -7.28
N PRO A 79 -15.65 10.29 -7.94
CA PRO A 79 -14.18 10.32 -8.00
C PRO A 79 -13.54 10.51 -6.62
N TYR A 80 -14.23 11.14 -5.67
CA TYR A 80 -13.77 11.34 -4.29
C TYR A 80 -13.52 10.02 -3.54
N HIS A 81 -13.99 8.89 -4.05
CA HIS A 81 -13.68 7.59 -3.48
C HIS A 81 -12.20 7.20 -3.61
N GLU A 82 -11.42 7.88 -4.44
CA GLU A 82 -9.97 7.66 -4.53
C GLU A 82 -9.28 7.94 -3.20
N ASP A 83 -9.55 9.09 -2.60
CA ASP A 83 -8.99 9.46 -1.31
C ASP A 83 -9.44 8.49 -0.21
N VAL A 84 -10.71 8.08 -0.23
CA VAL A 84 -11.24 7.11 0.72
C VAL A 84 -10.51 5.77 0.61
N LEU A 85 -10.35 5.25 -0.60
CA LEU A 85 -9.64 3.97 -0.83
C LEU A 85 -8.16 4.07 -0.45
N THR A 86 -7.50 5.16 -0.83
CA THR A 86 -6.09 5.40 -0.50
C THR A 86 -5.89 5.46 1.01
N ASN A 87 -6.77 6.14 1.73
CA ASN A 87 -6.73 6.23 3.19
C ASN A 87 -7.00 4.87 3.85
N GLU A 88 -8.01 4.12 3.39
CA GLU A 88 -8.30 2.78 3.92
C GLU A 88 -7.13 1.81 3.69
N LEU A 89 -6.50 1.86 2.52
CA LEU A 89 -5.29 1.09 2.22
C LEU A 89 -4.12 1.56 3.10
N GLY A 90 -3.97 2.87 3.28
CA GLY A 90 -2.97 3.46 4.18
C GLY A 90 -3.11 2.96 5.62
N ASN A 91 -4.34 2.90 6.14
CA ASN A 91 -4.64 2.42 7.49
C ASN A 91 -4.26 0.95 7.73
N ILE A 92 -4.24 0.13 6.68
CA ILE A 92 -3.79 -1.27 6.75
C ILE A 92 -2.33 -1.46 6.34
N GLY A 93 -1.58 -0.37 6.16
CA GLY A 93 -0.15 -0.39 5.88
C GLY A 93 0.23 -0.58 4.41
N ILE A 94 -0.62 -0.12 3.48
CA ILE A 94 -0.30 -0.08 2.05
C ILE A 94 -0.09 1.37 1.64
N ARG A 95 1.09 1.69 1.08
CA ARG A 95 1.44 3.01 0.55
C ARG A 95 1.43 2.94 -0.96
N LEU A 96 0.44 3.59 -1.58
CA LEU A 96 0.31 3.61 -3.03
C LEU A 96 1.18 4.70 -3.65
N ASN A 97 1.89 4.36 -4.73
CA ASN A 97 2.74 5.27 -5.50
C ASN A 97 3.80 6.01 -4.66
N GLN A 98 4.21 5.42 -3.54
CA GLN A 98 5.28 5.91 -2.70
C GLN A 98 6.46 4.95 -2.74
N LEU A 99 7.63 5.44 -2.38
CA LEU A 99 8.82 4.64 -2.18
C LEU A 99 9.10 4.47 -0.67
N PRO A 100 9.69 3.35 -0.26
CA PRO A 100 10.16 3.19 1.11
C PRO A 100 11.15 4.31 1.44
N PRO A 101 11.11 4.87 2.67
CA PRO A 101 11.98 5.96 3.06
C PRO A 101 13.45 5.51 3.07
N ASN A 102 14.34 6.36 2.54
CA ASN A 102 15.76 6.10 2.49
C ASN A 102 16.44 6.45 3.83
N ILE A 103 16.13 5.67 4.83
CA ILE A 103 16.67 5.76 6.19
C ILE A 103 17.19 4.39 6.62
N THR A 104 18.25 4.39 7.40
CA THR A 104 18.78 3.19 8.08
C THR A 104 18.75 3.43 9.58
N ILE A 105 18.20 2.49 10.34
CA ILE A 105 18.14 2.54 11.80
C ILE A 105 18.75 1.24 12.33
N GLU A 106 19.91 1.34 12.93
CA GLU A 106 20.63 0.23 13.57
C GLU A 106 20.58 0.38 15.08
N LYS A 107 20.02 -0.59 15.78
CA LYS A 107 20.00 -0.60 17.24
C LYS A 107 21.43 -0.73 17.78
N ALA A 108 21.75 0.02 18.81
CA ALA A 108 23.02 -0.05 19.53
C ALA A 108 22.77 -0.43 21.00
N SER A 109 23.77 -1.07 21.62
CA SER A 109 23.66 -1.49 23.01
C SER A 109 23.75 -0.31 23.97
N MET A 110 24.52 0.73 23.61
CA MET A 110 24.74 1.94 24.42
C MET A 110 25.17 3.10 23.52
N GLY A 111 25.24 4.31 24.06
CA GLY A 111 25.75 5.51 23.38
C GLY A 111 24.66 6.49 22.93
N GLY A 112 23.38 6.19 23.23
CA GLY A 112 22.27 7.07 22.83
C GLY A 112 21.98 7.02 21.32
N ILE A 113 21.22 8.00 20.81
CA ILE A 113 20.85 8.09 19.40
C ILE A 113 21.81 9.02 18.68
N ALA A 114 22.62 8.43 17.79
CA ALA A 114 23.52 9.16 16.88
C ALA A 114 22.86 9.26 15.50
N ILE A 115 22.70 10.49 14.97
CA ILE A 115 22.07 10.76 13.68
C ILE A 115 23.10 11.33 12.72
N ALA A 116 23.26 10.68 11.57
CA ALA A 116 24.00 11.17 10.42
C ALA A 116 23.02 11.59 9.32
N GLN A 117 23.08 12.85 8.91
CA GLN A 117 22.22 13.41 7.87
C GLN A 117 23.05 13.63 6.60
N GLN A 118 22.63 13.03 5.49
CA GLN A 118 23.21 13.28 4.17
C GLN A 118 22.44 14.37 3.40
N THR A 119 21.26 14.75 3.90
CA THR A 119 20.44 15.83 3.35
C THR A 119 19.86 16.67 4.47
N LYS A 120 19.51 17.92 4.16
CA LYS A 120 18.87 18.82 5.12
C LYS A 120 17.44 18.37 5.40
N LEU A 121 17.12 18.16 6.66
CA LEU A 121 15.76 17.89 7.10
C LEU A 121 14.98 19.20 7.15
N THR A 122 13.87 19.29 6.38
CA THR A 122 12.96 20.45 6.37
C THR A 122 11.59 20.11 6.92
N LYS A 123 11.18 18.83 6.83
CA LYS A 123 9.86 18.33 7.27
C LYS A 123 9.82 17.99 8.75
N ILE A 124 10.98 17.66 9.33
CA ILE A 124 11.14 17.37 10.76
C ILE A 124 12.45 17.95 11.29
N THR A 125 12.55 18.08 12.60
CA THR A 125 13.82 18.44 13.28
C THR A 125 14.53 17.17 13.78
N GLU A 126 15.85 17.26 13.98
CA GLU A 126 16.63 16.17 14.59
C GLU A 126 16.08 15.80 15.98
N LYS A 127 15.67 16.80 16.77
CA LYS A 127 15.04 16.56 18.07
C LYS A 127 13.76 15.72 17.91
N HIS A 128 12.90 16.09 16.99
CA HIS A 128 11.63 15.38 16.74
C HIS A 128 11.90 13.94 16.25
N LEU A 129 12.93 13.74 15.41
CA LEU A 129 13.36 12.38 15.01
C LEU A 129 13.77 11.55 16.23
N LYS A 130 14.56 12.10 17.16
CA LYS A 130 14.94 11.40 18.40
C LYS A 130 13.73 11.07 19.27
N ASP A 131 12.80 12.01 19.40
CA ASP A 131 11.57 11.81 20.19
C ASP A 131 10.72 10.66 19.62
N ILE A 132 10.57 10.58 18.29
CA ILE A 132 9.89 9.46 17.64
C ILE A 132 10.61 8.14 17.94
N LEU A 133 11.93 8.09 17.78
CA LEU A 133 12.69 6.87 18.05
C LEU A 133 12.53 6.41 19.51
N HIS A 134 12.58 7.33 20.46
CA HIS A 134 12.31 7.03 21.88
C HIS A 134 10.89 6.51 22.11
N LEU A 135 9.88 7.07 21.42
CA LEU A 135 8.49 6.62 21.53
C LEU A 135 8.35 5.14 21.09
N TYR A 136 9.17 4.71 20.12
CA TYR A 136 9.23 3.31 19.68
C TYR A 136 10.21 2.46 20.50
N GLY A 137 10.69 2.97 21.64
CA GLY A 137 11.57 2.21 22.55
C GLY A 137 13.02 2.10 22.12
N LEU A 138 13.44 2.93 21.16
CA LEU A 138 14.82 2.97 20.69
C LEU A 138 15.61 4.01 21.51
N VAL A 139 16.27 3.59 22.56
CA VAL A 139 17.07 4.47 23.45
C VAL A 139 18.53 4.65 22.98
N SER A 140 19.04 3.68 22.21
CA SER A 140 20.37 3.72 21.60
C SER A 140 20.29 3.18 20.19
N ALA A 141 20.67 4.00 19.21
CA ALA A 141 20.64 3.65 17.79
C ALA A 141 21.60 4.51 16.97
N ARG A 142 22.09 3.95 15.88
CA ARG A 142 22.74 4.69 14.80
C ARG A 142 21.74 4.90 13.68
N VAL A 143 21.47 6.14 13.33
CA VAL A 143 20.49 6.52 12.31
C VAL A 143 21.19 7.25 11.18
N VAL A 144 20.98 6.79 9.95
CA VAL A 144 21.48 7.46 8.74
C VAL A 144 20.30 7.88 7.90
N VAL A 145 20.13 9.17 7.70
CA VAL A 145 19.02 9.76 6.92
C VAL A 145 19.58 10.29 5.60
N ARG A 146 19.05 9.76 4.48
CA ARG A 146 19.54 10.07 3.13
C ARG A 146 18.58 10.92 2.31
N GLU A 147 17.37 11.17 2.81
CA GLU A 147 16.37 12.03 2.17
C GLU A 147 15.63 12.87 3.20
N ASP A 148 14.88 13.88 2.75
CA ASP A 148 14.04 14.69 3.63
C ASP A 148 12.75 13.94 3.96
N ILE A 149 12.70 13.32 5.13
CA ILE A 149 11.67 12.39 5.59
C ILE A 149 10.64 13.06 6.49
N THR A 150 9.44 12.47 6.52
CA THR A 150 8.35 12.86 7.43
C THR A 150 8.30 11.97 8.67
N SER A 151 7.59 12.41 9.70
CA SER A 151 7.34 11.61 10.91
C SER A 151 6.64 10.29 10.59
N GLU A 152 5.69 10.30 9.64
CA GLU A 152 4.98 9.11 9.20
C GLU A 152 5.91 8.10 8.53
N GLN A 153 6.80 8.56 7.65
CA GLN A 153 7.80 7.70 6.99
C GLN A 153 8.75 7.03 7.98
N ILE A 154 9.12 7.73 9.06
CA ILE A 154 9.93 7.16 10.14
C ILE A 154 9.15 6.06 10.86
N ALA A 155 7.90 6.34 11.23
CA ALA A 155 7.02 5.38 11.88
C ALA A 155 6.82 4.13 11.00
N ASP A 156 6.58 4.31 9.71
CA ASP A 156 6.44 3.24 8.73
C ASP A 156 7.69 2.36 8.65
N HIS A 157 8.87 2.99 8.63
CA HIS A 157 10.14 2.27 8.60
C HIS A 157 10.37 1.43 9.86
N ILE A 158 10.08 1.99 11.04
CA ILE A 158 10.22 1.29 12.32
C ILE A 158 9.21 0.14 12.44
N ALA A 159 7.97 0.37 11.99
CA ALA A 159 6.92 -0.64 12.03
C ALA A 159 7.26 -1.89 11.18
N GLY A 160 7.97 -1.72 10.07
CA GLY A 160 8.51 -2.79 9.23
C GLY A 160 7.45 -3.68 8.54
N ASN A 161 6.16 -3.32 8.65
CA ASN A 161 5.04 -4.08 8.11
C ASN A 161 4.30 -3.33 6.99
N ILE A 162 4.91 -2.29 6.44
CA ILE A 162 4.36 -1.47 5.37
C ILE A 162 4.70 -2.07 4.01
N SER A 163 3.74 -2.06 3.10
CA SER A 163 3.90 -2.44 1.70
C SER A 163 3.81 -1.21 0.80
N TYR A 164 4.81 -1.04 -0.06
CA TYR A 164 4.85 0.05 -1.05
C TYR A 164 4.48 -0.54 -2.41
N SER A 165 3.35 -0.11 -2.98
CA SER A 165 2.82 -0.66 -4.22
C SER A 165 2.57 0.43 -5.24
N LYS A 166 2.84 0.13 -6.51
CA LYS A 166 2.40 0.98 -7.62
C LYS A 166 0.89 0.88 -7.79
N ALA A 167 0.24 1.97 -8.16
CA ALA A 167 -1.19 1.99 -8.41
C ALA A 167 -1.54 2.81 -9.64
N ILE A 168 -2.62 2.40 -10.31
CA ILE A 168 -3.25 3.14 -11.40
C ILE A 168 -4.73 3.30 -11.04
N THR A 169 -5.23 4.53 -11.15
CA THR A 169 -6.65 4.82 -11.01
C THR A 169 -7.35 4.69 -12.35
N VAL A 170 -8.43 3.93 -12.38
CA VAL A 170 -9.27 3.70 -13.55
C VAL A 170 -10.66 4.24 -13.28
N LEU A 171 -11.07 5.24 -14.05
CA LEU A 171 -12.43 5.75 -14.03
C LEU A 171 -13.32 4.85 -14.88
N ASN A 172 -14.29 4.21 -14.24
CA ASN A 172 -15.24 3.31 -14.89
C ASN A 172 -16.56 4.02 -15.14
N LYS A 173 -17.36 3.51 -16.10
CA LYS A 173 -18.63 4.07 -16.54
C LYS A 173 -18.52 5.45 -17.19
N ILE A 174 -17.41 5.75 -17.80
CA ILE A 174 -17.20 7.04 -18.50
C ILE A 174 -18.13 7.22 -19.69
N ASP A 175 -18.67 6.13 -20.21
CA ASP A 175 -19.68 6.08 -21.26
C ASP A 175 -21.04 6.68 -20.85
N LEU A 176 -21.26 6.82 -19.53
CA LEU A 176 -22.49 7.39 -18.96
C LEU A 176 -22.39 8.89 -18.67
N VAL A 177 -21.23 9.49 -18.91
CA VAL A 177 -21.04 10.95 -18.74
C VAL A 177 -21.36 11.63 -20.07
N ASP A 178 -22.35 12.51 -20.06
CA ASP A 178 -22.66 13.36 -21.21
C ASP A 178 -21.45 14.22 -21.58
N LYS A 179 -21.21 14.34 -22.89
CA LYS A 179 -20.12 15.13 -23.45
C LYS A 179 -20.38 16.61 -23.36
#